data_fbc03be112859eb3482a96ccece7ae02
#
_entry.id   fbc03be112859eb3482a96ccece7ae02
#
_cell.length_a   1.000
_cell.length_b   1.000
_cell.length_c   1.000
_cell.angle_alpha   90.00
_cell.angle_beta   90.00
_cell.angle_gamma   90.00
#
_symmetry.space_group_name_H-M   'P 1'
#
loop_
_entity.id
_entity.type
_entity.pdbx_description
1 polymer ?
#
loop_
_entity_poly.entity_id
_entity_poly.type
_entity_poly.pdbx_seq_one_letter_code
_entity_poly.pdbx_strand_id
1 'polypeptide(L)'
;MTPMMSQYMEIKSDYSEALLFYRMGDFYELFFEDAKVAASALDIALTKRGKHSGEDIPMCGVPHHSAENYIYTLINKGFRVAICEQMESPEEAKKKGLQSCS
;
A
#
# COMPACT_ATOMS: atom_id res chain seq x y z
N MET A 1 -5.13 15.53 6.34
CA MET A 1 -4.65 14.34 5.59
C MET A 1 -3.94 14.81 4.34
N THR A 2 -2.80 14.21 4.00
CA THR A 2 -2.06 14.56 2.79
C THR A 2 -2.80 14.07 1.55
N PRO A 3 -2.54 14.69 0.37
CA PRO A 3 -3.14 14.20 -0.87
C PRO A 3 -2.83 12.73 -1.15
N MET A 4 -1.62 12.30 -0.87
CA MET A 4 -1.23 10.89 -1.04
C MET A 4 -2.10 9.97 -0.18
N MET A 5 -2.29 10.34 1.08
CA MET A 5 -3.06 9.51 2.00
C MET A 5 -4.55 9.51 1.65
N SER A 6 -5.07 10.64 1.18
CA SER A 6 -6.46 10.71 0.71
C SER A 6 -6.66 9.79 -0.49
N GLN A 7 -5.71 9.77 -1.42
CA GLN A 7 -5.77 8.91 -2.58
C GLN A 7 -5.68 7.43 -2.16
N TYR A 8 -4.80 7.12 -1.22
CA TYR A 8 -4.68 5.76 -0.70
C TYR A 8 -6.01 5.28 -0.11
N MET A 9 -6.63 6.12 0.74
CA MET A 9 -7.88 5.76 1.39
C MET A 9 -9.01 5.53 0.39
N GLU A 10 -9.05 6.35 -0.65
CA GLU A 10 -10.03 6.20 -1.71
C GLU A 10 -9.87 4.88 -2.45
N ILE A 11 -8.64 4.54 -2.81
CA ILE A 11 -8.35 3.28 -3.49
C ILE A 11 -8.65 2.10 -2.55
N LYS A 12 -8.21 2.21 -1.29
CA LYS A 12 -8.43 1.14 -0.31
C LYS A 12 -9.91 0.83 -0.14
N SER A 13 -10.78 1.83 -0.24
CA SER A 13 -12.21 1.60 -0.10
C SER A 13 -12.77 0.64 -1.17
N ASP A 14 -12.12 0.57 -2.33
CA ASP A 14 -12.50 -0.35 -3.40
C ASP A 14 -11.93 -1.76 -3.20
N TYR A 15 -10.97 -1.91 -2.30
CA TYR A 15 -10.28 -3.18 -2.05
C TYR A 15 -10.26 -3.49 -0.56
N SER A 16 -11.39 -3.29 0.10
CA SER A 16 -11.47 -3.38 1.56
C SER A 16 -11.11 -4.76 2.11
N GLU A 17 -11.24 -5.80 1.32
CA GLU A 17 -10.95 -7.17 1.76
C GLU A 17 -9.57 -7.66 1.34
N ALA A 18 -8.78 -6.81 0.72
CA ALA A 18 -7.43 -7.16 0.28
C ALA A 18 -6.39 -6.33 1.02
N LEU A 19 -5.19 -6.85 1.13
CA LEU A 19 -4.03 -6.08 1.59
C LEU A 19 -3.56 -5.25 0.40
N LEU A 20 -3.58 -3.93 0.54
CA LEU A 20 -3.27 -3.04 -0.57
C LEU A 20 -1.79 -2.68 -0.58
N PHE A 21 -1.09 -3.17 -1.59
CA PHE A 21 0.30 -2.82 -1.86
C PHE A 21 0.33 -1.57 -2.71
N TYR A 22 0.68 -0.45 -2.08
CA TYR A 22 0.65 0.85 -2.73
C TYR A 22 2.05 1.27 -3.15
N ARG A 23 2.28 1.41 -4.44
CA ARG A 23 3.61 1.72 -4.97
C ARG A 23 4.02 3.15 -4.62
N MET A 24 5.15 3.28 -3.94
CA MET A 24 5.74 4.55 -3.55
C MET A 24 7.22 4.52 -3.91
N GLY A 25 7.56 5.05 -5.09
CA GLY A 25 8.93 5.00 -5.56
C GLY A 25 9.41 3.56 -5.72
N ASP A 26 10.47 3.20 -5.02
CA ASP A 26 11.07 1.88 -5.13
C ASP A 26 10.46 0.85 -4.17
N PHE A 27 9.43 1.25 -3.44
CA PHE A 27 8.80 0.38 -2.45
C PHE A 27 7.33 0.21 -2.73
N TYR A 28 6.77 -0.89 -2.21
CA TYR A 28 5.34 -0.99 -1.96
C TYR A 28 5.12 -0.76 -0.49
N GLU A 29 4.18 0.11 -0.14
CA GLU A 29 3.87 0.44 1.25
C GLU A 29 2.44 0.05 1.57
N LEU A 30 2.25 -0.42 2.80
CA LEU A 30 0.93 -0.73 3.34
C LEU A 30 0.72 0.14 4.55
N PHE A 31 -0.54 0.52 4.81
CA PHE A 31 -0.88 1.47 5.87
C PHE A 31 -2.01 0.94 6.73
N PHE A 32 -2.11 1.52 7.93
CA PHE A 32 -3.18 1.24 8.88
C PHE A 32 -3.27 -0.25 9.20
N GLU A 33 -4.46 -0.81 9.19
CA GLU A 33 -4.65 -2.21 9.56
C GLU A 33 -3.92 -3.17 8.63
N ASP A 34 -3.88 -2.86 7.33
CA ASP A 34 -3.14 -3.67 6.37
C ASP A 34 -1.66 -3.78 6.74
N ALA A 35 -1.08 -2.67 7.21
CA ALA A 35 0.33 -2.66 7.62
C ALA A 35 0.55 -3.59 8.81
N LYS A 36 -0.34 -3.55 9.79
CA LYS A 36 -0.22 -4.40 10.98
C LYS A 36 -0.33 -5.87 10.62
N VAL A 37 -1.30 -6.21 9.79
CA VAL A 37 -1.52 -7.59 9.36
C VAL A 37 -0.34 -8.09 8.53
N ALA A 38 0.09 -7.32 7.55
CA ALA A 38 1.18 -7.71 6.67
C ALA A 38 2.51 -7.82 7.41
N ALA A 39 2.80 -6.85 8.30
CA ALA A 39 4.04 -6.88 9.06
C ALA A 39 4.13 -8.15 9.91
N SER A 40 3.03 -8.52 10.53
CA SER A 40 2.97 -9.75 11.33
C SER A 40 3.11 -10.99 10.45
N ALA A 41 2.36 -11.06 9.36
CA ALA A 41 2.34 -12.23 8.49
C ALA A 41 3.67 -12.44 7.77
N LEU A 42 4.36 -11.36 7.44
CA LEU A 42 5.63 -11.41 6.71
C LEU A 42 6.85 -11.32 7.62
N ASP A 43 6.65 -11.08 8.90
CA ASP A 43 7.72 -10.90 9.87
C ASP A 43 8.68 -9.77 9.45
N ILE A 44 8.10 -8.63 9.09
CA ILE A 44 8.85 -7.43 8.74
C ILE A 44 8.49 -6.31 9.70
N ALA A 45 9.32 -5.26 9.71
CA ALA A 45 9.16 -4.17 10.66
C ALA A 45 7.88 -3.38 10.41
N LEU A 46 7.17 -3.08 11.48
CA LEU A 46 6.06 -2.14 11.46
C LEU A 46 6.62 -0.79 11.89
N THR A 47 6.48 0.21 11.03
CA THR A 47 6.97 1.56 11.30
C THR A 47 5.79 2.53 11.29
N LYS A 48 6.07 3.81 11.12
CA LYS A 48 5.04 4.82 11.05
C LYS A 48 5.38 5.87 10.01
N ARG A 49 4.34 6.48 9.44
CA ARG A 49 4.50 7.52 8.44
C ARG A 49 3.49 8.63 8.70
N GLY A 50 3.97 9.73 9.29
CA GLY A 50 3.12 10.87 9.58
C GLY A 50 2.01 10.55 10.57
N LYS A 51 0.99 11.41 10.60
CA LYS A 51 -0.09 11.30 11.56
C LYS A 51 -1.45 11.50 10.88
N HIS A 52 -2.44 10.83 11.46
CA HIS A 52 -3.83 10.99 11.07
C HIS A 52 -4.65 11.13 12.35
N SER A 53 -5.38 12.24 12.47
CA SER A 53 -6.17 12.53 13.66
C SER A 53 -5.33 12.49 14.95
N GLY A 54 -4.10 13.01 14.89
CA GLY A 54 -3.21 13.08 16.02
C GLY A 54 -2.47 11.79 16.36
N GLU A 55 -2.77 10.70 15.67
CA GLU A 55 -2.13 9.41 15.92
C GLU A 55 -1.21 9.04 14.77
N ASP A 56 -0.13 8.32 15.09
CA ASP A 56 0.81 7.84 14.08
C ASP A 56 0.12 6.86 13.13
N ILE A 57 0.44 6.98 11.84
CA ILE A 57 -0.08 6.06 10.83
C ILE A 57 0.86 4.85 10.78
N PRO A 58 0.40 3.66 11.16
CA PRO A 58 1.23 2.47 11.02
C PRO A 58 1.51 2.18 9.55
N MET A 59 2.74 1.76 9.27
CA MET A 59 3.19 1.52 7.90
C MET A 59 4.20 0.38 7.90
N CYS A 60 4.17 -0.43 6.86
CA CYS A 60 5.27 -1.32 6.54
C CYS A 60 5.53 -1.25 5.04
N GLY A 61 6.72 -1.62 4.61
CA GLY A 61 7.08 -1.52 3.22
C GLY A 61 8.05 -2.62 2.80
N VAL A 62 7.98 -2.96 1.52
CA VAL A 62 8.90 -3.93 0.91
C VAL A 62 9.43 -3.33 -0.38
N PRO A 63 10.69 -3.62 -0.73
CA PRO A 63 11.22 -3.17 -2.02
C PRO A 63 10.41 -3.77 -3.17
N HIS A 64 10.12 -2.94 -4.19
CA HIS A 64 9.28 -3.42 -5.28
C HIS A 64 9.93 -4.59 -6.06
N HIS A 65 11.25 -4.60 -6.15
CA HIS A 65 11.94 -5.64 -6.91
C HIS A 65 11.94 -7.00 -6.20
N SER A 66 11.59 -7.04 -4.92
CA SER A 66 11.46 -8.30 -4.19
C SER A 66 10.05 -8.53 -3.66
N ALA A 67 9.09 -7.72 -4.08
CA ALA A 67 7.73 -7.79 -3.56
C ALA A 67 7.03 -9.10 -3.93
N GLU A 68 7.38 -9.70 -5.05
CA GLU A 68 6.74 -10.92 -5.52
C GLU A 68 6.77 -12.03 -4.48
N ASN A 69 7.91 -12.23 -3.83
CA ASN A 69 8.06 -13.25 -2.80
C ASN A 69 7.16 -12.97 -1.59
N TYR A 70 7.08 -11.72 -1.18
CA TYR A 70 6.23 -11.32 -0.07
C TYR A 70 4.75 -11.50 -0.41
N ILE A 71 4.37 -11.11 -1.61
CA ILE A 71 2.99 -11.28 -2.07
C ILE A 71 2.61 -12.75 -2.11
N TYR A 72 3.50 -13.58 -2.63
CA TYR A 72 3.29 -15.02 -2.70
C TYR A 72 3.08 -15.61 -1.31
N THR A 73 3.90 -15.20 -0.34
CA THR A 73 3.77 -15.65 1.05
C THR A 73 2.39 -15.30 1.60
N LEU A 74 1.92 -14.07 1.35
CA LEU A 74 0.61 -13.63 1.82
C LEU A 74 -0.52 -14.45 1.18
N ILE A 75 -0.43 -14.67 -0.11
CA ILE A 75 -1.45 -15.46 -0.83
C ILE A 75 -1.49 -16.88 -0.27
N ASN A 76 -0.32 -17.48 -0.03
CA ASN A 76 -0.25 -18.82 0.53
C ASN A 76 -0.82 -18.91 1.96
N LYS A 77 -0.82 -17.79 2.67
CA LYS A 77 -1.43 -17.73 4.01
C LYS A 77 -2.92 -17.41 3.96
N GLY A 78 -3.50 -17.32 2.78
CA GLY A 78 -4.92 -17.10 2.61
C GLY A 78 -5.35 -15.65 2.49
N PHE A 79 -4.41 -14.73 2.38
CA PHE A 79 -4.74 -13.31 2.21
C PHE A 79 -4.98 -12.97 0.75
N ARG A 80 -5.85 -11.99 0.52
CA ARG A 80 -6.00 -11.38 -0.80
C ARG A 80 -5.08 -10.18 -0.88
N VAL A 81 -4.52 -9.93 -2.05
CA VAL A 81 -3.58 -8.82 -2.27
C VAL A 81 -4.04 -8.03 -3.48
N ALA A 82 -4.09 -6.72 -3.32
CA ALA A 82 -4.32 -5.78 -4.42
C ALA A 82 -3.04 -4.97 -4.60
N ILE A 83 -2.70 -4.66 -5.83
CA ILE A 83 -1.49 -3.90 -6.15
C ILE A 83 -1.88 -2.63 -6.86
N CYS A 84 -1.44 -1.51 -6.33
CA CYS A 84 -1.66 -0.21 -6.95
C CYS A 84 -0.32 0.38 -7.37
N GLU A 85 -0.13 0.51 -8.69
CA GLU A 85 1.06 1.11 -9.25
C GLU A 85 0.86 2.60 -9.41
N GLN A 86 1.77 3.39 -8.86
CA GLN A 86 1.74 4.83 -9.03
C GLN A 86 3.08 5.28 -9.58
N MET A 87 3.22 5.14 -10.88
CA MET A 87 4.46 5.41 -11.59
C MET A 87 4.68 6.89 -11.83
N GLU A 88 3.64 7.70 -11.67
CA GLU A 88 3.69 9.13 -11.95
C GLU A 88 2.78 9.87 -10.99
N SER A 89 2.91 11.20 -10.94
CA SER A 89 2.09 12.02 -10.07
C SER A 89 0.61 11.91 -10.49
N PRO A 90 -0.32 12.19 -9.57
CA PRO A 90 -1.74 12.21 -9.92
C PRO A 90 -2.05 13.12 -11.09
N GLU A 91 -1.35 14.25 -11.19
CA GLU A 91 -1.54 15.18 -12.31
C GLU A 91 -1.12 14.58 -13.63
N GLU A 92 0.01 13.88 -13.64
CA GLU A 92 0.50 13.22 -14.85
C GLU A 92 -0.41 12.08 -15.27
N ALA A 93 -0.87 11.28 -14.30
CA ALA A 93 -1.79 10.19 -14.57
C ALA A 93 -3.10 10.70 -15.14
N LYS A 94 -3.64 11.76 -14.55
CA LYS A 94 -4.86 12.39 -15.02
C LYS A 94 -4.72 12.94 -16.43
N LYS A 95 -3.57 13.54 -16.71
CA LYS A 95 -3.27 14.10 -18.02
C LYS A 95 -3.25 13.03 -19.11
N LYS A 96 -2.81 11.85 -18.76
CA LYS A 96 -2.78 10.69 -19.69
C LYS A 96 -4.06 9.89 -19.70
N GLY A 97 -4.99 10.19 -18.82
CA GLY A 97 -6.22 9.44 -18.69
C GLY A 97 -6.03 8.05 -18.12
N LEU A 98 -4.96 7.82 -17.35
CA LEU A 98 -4.63 6.52 -16.80
C LEU A 98 -5.02 6.41 -15.34
N GLN A 99 -5.29 5.17 -14.94
CA GLN A 99 -5.43 4.82 -13.53
C GLN A 99 -4.27 3.92 -13.15
N SER A 100 -3.75 4.14 -11.95
CA SER A 100 -2.53 3.46 -11.50
C SER A 100 -2.80 2.16 -10.76
N CYS A 101 -4.04 1.79 -10.56
CA CYS A 101 -4.36 0.62 -9.77
C CYS A 101 -4.71 -0.56 -10.67
N SER A 102 -4.20 -1.72 -10.34
CA SER A 102 -4.47 -2.94 -11.10
C SER A 102 -4.85 -4.10 -10.18
#